data_588ff02a8ea84d5a7e63cb97d1f9af60
#
_entry.id   588ff02a8ea84d5a7e63cb97d1f9af60
#
_cell.length_a   1.000
_cell.length_b   1.000
_cell.length_c   1.000
_cell.angle_alpha   90.00
_cell.angle_beta   90.00
_cell.angle_gamma   90.00
#
_symmetry.space_group_name_H-M   'P 1'
#
loop_
_entity.id
_entity.type
_entity.pdbx_description
1 polymer ?
#
loop_
_entity_poly.entity_id
_entity_poly.type
_entity_poly.pdbx_seq_one_letter_code
_entity_poly.pdbx_strand_id
1 'polypeptide(L)'
;VPDREDAIAAAPPAALEGYAFVGWRQDDSPEKKVLTEYIITSEEPVTLYAVFKKQMTIGLMPNGGTLAETGAAESFTAYCYYNNGNSQSEPTTVPASPYTRKNMSFCGWSIDSLSTPSYKPGEMGVFPAGATLYAMWVTTEYDFPYTGSYVQFTIPQDGIYEFEVWGGSGGSAKVDSLVAEGGLGGHSKGYKKMKKDEVVYVYNGGAANGTSPGTNGGG
;
A
#
# COMPACT_ATOMS: atom_id res chain seq x y z
N VAL A 1 -11.51 -56.31 -19.87
CA VAL A 1 -11.13 -55.13 -19.08
C VAL A 1 -11.29 -53.95 -20.03
N PRO A 2 -12.19 -52.99 -19.79
CA PRO A 2 -12.23 -51.79 -20.65
C PRO A 2 -10.90 -51.06 -20.54
N ASP A 3 -10.45 -50.51 -21.67
CA ASP A 3 -9.26 -49.63 -21.72
C ASP A 3 -9.46 -48.50 -20.75
N ARG A 4 -8.58 -48.42 -19.73
CA ARG A 4 -8.71 -47.49 -18.58
C ARG A 4 -8.15 -46.09 -18.82
N GLU A 5 -8.26 -45.59 -20.03
CA GLU A 5 -7.77 -44.24 -20.38
C GLU A 5 -8.86 -43.20 -20.53
N ASP A 6 -10.10 -43.50 -20.15
CA ASP A 6 -11.17 -42.52 -20.19
C ASP A 6 -11.03 -41.53 -19.02
N ALA A 7 -10.37 -40.41 -19.28
CA ALA A 7 -10.37 -39.28 -18.38
C ALA A 7 -11.79 -38.69 -18.29
N ILE A 8 -12.35 -38.61 -17.09
CA ILE A 8 -13.63 -37.93 -16.89
C ILE A 8 -13.38 -36.42 -16.86
N ALA A 9 -13.46 -35.80 -18.00
CA ALA A 9 -13.50 -34.34 -18.17
C ALA A 9 -14.97 -33.85 -18.26
N ALA A 10 -15.90 -34.49 -17.56
CA ALA A 10 -17.30 -34.16 -17.68
C ALA A 10 -17.64 -32.86 -16.96
N ALA A 11 -18.35 -31.97 -17.64
CA ALA A 11 -19.02 -30.85 -16.98
C ALA A 11 -20.04 -31.38 -15.98
N PRO A 12 -20.28 -30.69 -14.85
CA PRO A 12 -21.25 -31.11 -13.87
C PRO A 12 -22.67 -31.17 -14.49
N PRO A 13 -23.53 -32.04 -14.02
CA PRO A 13 -24.88 -32.24 -14.59
C PRO A 13 -25.79 -31.01 -14.41
N ALA A 14 -25.46 -30.07 -13.53
CA ALA A 14 -26.23 -28.85 -13.28
C ALA A 14 -25.30 -27.64 -13.16
N ALA A 15 -25.68 -26.54 -13.83
CA ALA A 15 -25.02 -25.26 -13.62
C ALA A 15 -25.48 -24.64 -12.29
N LEU A 16 -24.55 -24.00 -11.58
CA LEU A 16 -24.85 -23.21 -10.39
C LEU A 16 -24.88 -21.72 -10.81
N GLU A 17 -26.02 -21.07 -10.60
CA GLU A 17 -26.22 -19.67 -11.03
C GLU A 17 -25.18 -18.74 -10.38
N GLY A 18 -24.52 -17.93 -11.20
CA GLY A 18 -23.51 -16.97 -10.77
C GLY A 18 -22.14 -17.57 -10.42
N TYR A 19 -21.94 -18.87 -10.64
CA TYR A 19 -20.69 -19.58 -10.39
C TYR A 19 -20.18 -20.28 -11.65
N ALA A 20 -18.86 -20.30 -11.81
CA ALA A 20 -18.19 -21.08 -12.84
C ALA A 20 -17.73 -22.41 -12.28
N PHE A 21 -17.99 -23.50 -13.01
CA PHE A 21 -17.40 -24.79 -12.70
C PHE A 21 -15.90 -24.76 -12.99
N VAL A 22 -15.10 -25.28 -12.05
CA VAL A 22 -13.62 -25.25 -12.17
C VAL A 22 -12.97 -26.62 -12.10
N GLY A 23 -13.72 -27.66 -11.78
CA GLY A 23 -13.21 -29.03 -11.70
C GLY A 23 -13.86 -29.86 -10.60
N TRP A 24 -13.18 -30.92 -10.20
CA TRP A 24 -13.67 -31.92 -9.28
C TRP A 24 -12.72 -32.07 -8.08
N ARG A 25 -13.25 -32.55 -6.95
CA ARG A 25 -12.48 -33.01 -5.79
C ARG A 25 -12.95 -34.40 -5.39
N GLN A 26 -12.04 -35.20 -4.83
CA GLN A 26 -12.38 -36.54 -4.27
C GLN A 26 -13.05 -36.44 -2.90
N ASP A 27 -12.97 -35.33 -2.23
CA ASP A 27 -13.65 -35.04 -0.99
C ASP A 27 -14.11 -33.58 -0.92
N ASP A 28 -14.91 -33.24 0.06
CA ASP A 28 -15.47 -31.91 0.27
C ASP A 28 -14.49 -30.95 0.98
N SER A 29 -13.22 -31.31 1.12
CA SER A 29 -12.22 -30.47 1.76
C SER A 29 -11.77 -29.31 0.84
N PRO A 30 -11.90 -28.04 1.25
CA PRO A 30 -11.48 -26.88 0.46
C PRO A 30 -9.96 -26.83 0.23
N GLU A 31 -9.18 -27.54 1.04
CA GLU A 31 -7.71 -27.50 0.98
C GLU A 31 -7.12 -28.43 -0.10
N LYS A 32 -7.92 -29.32 -0.67
CA LYS A 32 -7.43 -30.25 -1.67
C LYS A 32 -7.45 -29.70 -3.07
N LYS A 33 -6.47 -30.15 -3.86
CA LYS A 33 -6.29 -29.78 -5.26
C LYS A 33 -7.56 -30.05 -6.06
N VAL A 34 -7.99 -29.05 -6.83
CA VAL A 34 -9.04 -29.21 -7.83
C VAL A 34 -8.48 -29.98 -9.03
N LEU A 35 -9.19 -31.03 -9.42
CA LEU A 35 -8.86 -31.85 -10.58
C LEU A 35 -9.69 -31.37 -11.77
N THR A 36 -9.04 -31.10 -12.91
CA THR A 36 -9.71 -30.80 -14.17
C THR A 36 -10.08 -32.08 -14.93
N GLU A 37 -9.40 -33.18 -14.59
CA GLU A 37 -9.64 -34.50 -15.11
C GLU A 37 -9.42 -35.54 -13.99
N TYR A 38 -10.05 -36.69 -14.08
CA TYR A 38 -9.88 -37.80 -13.16
C TYR A 38 -9.74 -39.10 -13.93
N ILE A 39 -8.66 -39.82 -13.69
CA ILE A 39 -8.41 -41.14 -14.31
C ILE A 39 -8.91 -42.21 -13.34
N ILE A 40 -9.82 -43.05 -13.80
CA ILE A 40 -10.35 -44.17 -13.03
C ILE A 40 -9.28 -45.25 -12.91
N THR A 41 -8.78 -45.44 -11.69
CA THR A 41 -7.72 -46.44 -11.39
C THR A 41 -8.21 -47.60 -10.55
N SER A 42 -9.48 -47.57 -10.08
CA SER A 42 -10.08 -48.55 -9.19
C SER A 42 -11.40 -49.07 -9.77
N GLU A 43 -11.77 -50.30 -9.42
CA GLU A 43 -13.09 -50.87 -9.70
C GLU A 43 -14.15 -50.43 -8.66
N GLU A 44 -13.69 -49.88 -7.53
CA GLU A 44 -14.57 -49.35 -6.51
C GLU A 44 -15.21 -48.04 -6.93
N PRO A 45 -16.46 -47.77 -6.54
CA PRO A 45 -17.13 -46.50 -6.83
C PRO A 45 -16.37 -45.31 -6.21
N VAL A 46 -16.12 -44.29 -7.01
CA VAL A 46 -15.48 -43.05 -6.56
C VAL A 46 -16.52 -41.94 -6.63
N THR A 47 -16.64 -41.19 -5.53
CA THR A 47 -17.45 -39.95 -5.49
C THR A 47 -16.59 -38.76 -5.78
N LEU A 48 -16.99 -37.96 -6.77
CA LEU A 48 -16.37 -36.72 -7.11
C LEU A 48 -17.33 -35.55 -6.80
N TYR A 49 -16.82 -34.54 -6.12
CA TYR A 49 -17.54 -33.35 -5.73
C TYR A 49 -17.26 -32.24 -6.73
N ALA A 50 -18.28 -31.68 -7.37
CA ALA A 50 -18.14 -30.57 -8.29
C ALA A 50 -17.71 -29.31 -7.55
N VAL A 51 -16.70 -28.63 -8.07
CA VAL A 51 -16.17 -27.39 -7.50
C VAL A 51 -16.58 -26.22 -8.36
N PHE A 52 -17.23 -25.26 -7.73
CA PHE A 52 -17.66 -24.02 -8.36
C PHE A 52 -17.01 -22.83 -7.68
N LYS A 53 -16.64 -21.81 -8.46
CA LYS A 53 -16.17 -20.54 -7.93
C LYS A 53 -16.85 -19.34 -8.57
N LYS A 54 -17.00 -18.28 -7.79
CA LYS A 54 -17.55 -17.00 -8.20
C LYS A 54 -16.47 -15.94 -8.22
N GLN A 55 -16.47 -15.12 -9.22
CA GLN A 55 -15.65 -13.92 -9.29
C GLN A 55 -16.18 -12.87 -8.30
N MET A 56 -15.26 -12.24 -7.58
CA MET A 56 -15.52 -11.13 -6.67
C MET A 56 -14.67 -9.94 -7.10
N THR A 57 -15.26 -8.76 -7.07
CA THR A 57 -14.53 -7.50 -7.27
C THR A 57 -14.21 -6.90 -5.92
N ILE A 58 -12.95 -6.63 -5.67
CA ILE A 58 -12.44 -5.95 -4.48
C ILE A 58 -12.07 -4.53 -4.89
N GLY A 59 -12.76 -3.54 -4.34
CA GLY A 59 -12.51 -2.12 -4.61
C GLY A 59 -11.22 -1.62 -3.98
N LEU A 60 -10.61 -0.64 -4.61
CA LEU A 60 -9.44 0.09 -4.08
C LEU A 60 -9.82 1.56 -3.92
N MET A 61 -9.50 2.14 -2.77
CA MET A 61 -9.79 3.54 -2.46
C MET A 61 -8.49 4.30 -2.16
N PRO A 62 -8.36 5.51 -2.71
CA PRO A 62 -7.13 6.28 -2.63
C PRO A 62 -6.81 6.82 -1.23
N ASN A 63 -7.81 7.01 -0.37
CA ASN A 63 -7.66 7.58 0.98
C ASN A 63 -6.79 8.87 0.98
N GLY A 64 -7.16 9.83 0.14
CA GLY A 64 -6.46 11.10 -0.05
C GLY A 64 -5.31 11.07 -1.05
N GLY A 65 -5.06 9.95 -1.70
CA GLY A 65 -4.19 9.84 -2.87
C GLY A 65 -4.92 10.18 -4.17
N THR A 66 -4.18 10.21 -5.27
CA THR A 66 -4.67 10.36 -6.64
C THR A 66 -4.12 9.23 -7.50
N LEU A 67 -4.81 8.87 -8.58
CA LEU A 67 -4.28 7.88 -9.52
C LEU A 67 -2.91 8.30 -10.06
N ALA A 68 -1.95 7.38 -10.04
CA ALA A 68 -0.62 7.61 -10.58
C ALA A 68 -0.66 7.74 -12.12
N GLU A 69 -1.55 6.98 -12.75
CA GLU A 69 -1.76 6.98 -14.19
C GLU A 69 -3.26 6.97 -14.52
N THR A 70 -3.65 7.68 -15.57
CA THR A 70 -5.03 7.67 -16.05
C THR A 70 -5.41 6.28 -16.54
N GLY A 71 -6.50 5.73 -15.99
CA GLY A 71 -6.99 4.38 -16.33
C GLY A 71 -6.36 3.25 -15.54
N ALA A 72 -5.53 3.52 -14.53
CA ALA A 72 -5.10 2.50 -13.58
C ALA A 72 -6.31 1.85 -12.90
N ALA A 73 -6.25 0.54 -12.66
CA ALA A 73 -7.36 -0.22 -12.11
C ALA A 73 -7.61 0.14 -10.64
N GLU A 74 -8.83 0.55 -10.32
CA GLU A 74 -9.29 0.86 -8.97
C GLU A 74 -10.01 -0.32 -8.30
N SER A 75 -9.75 -1.51 -8.78
CA SER A 75 -10.23 -2.78 -8.21
C SER A 75 -9.38 -3.93 -8.73
N PHE A 76 -9.48 -5.06 -8.06
CA PHE A 76 -8.91 -6.32 -8.53
C PHE A 76 -9.89 -7.48 -8.35
N THR A 77 -9.62 -8.57 -9.05
CA THR A 77 -10.45 -9.75 -9.02
C THR A 77 -9.93 -10.74 -7.99
N ALA A 78 -10.84 -11.22 -7.15
CA ALA A 78 -10.68 -12.37 -6.29
C ALA A 78 -11.73 -13.43 -6.63
N TYR A 79 -11.62 -14.62 -6.03
CA TYR A 79 -12.58 -15.70 -6.25
C TYR A 79 -13.00 -16.30 -4.92
N CYS A 80 -14.25 -16.73 -4.80
CA CYS A 80 -14.70 -17.53 -3.68
C CYS A 80 -15.25 -18.87 -4.17
N TYR A 81 -15.00 -19.93 -3.42
CA TYR A 81 -15.62 -21.22 -3.68
C TYR A 81 -17.01 -21.34 -3.04
N TYR A 82 -17.90 -22.06 -3.70
CA TYR A 82 -19.28 -22.22 -3.26
C TYR A 82 -19.39 -22.76 -1.82
N ASN A 83 -18.51 -23.69 -1.44
CA ASN A 83 -18.58 -24.38 -0.15
C ASN A 83 -17.95 -23.59 1.03
N ASN A 84 -17.33 -22.44 0.78
CA ASN A 84 -16.75 -21.59 1.83
C ASN A 84 -17.76 -20.61 2.46
N GLY A 85 -19.06 -20.94 2.45
CA GLY A 85 -20.09 -20.05 2.99
C GLY A 85 -20.30 -18.78 2.18
N ASN A 86 -19.64 -18.63 1.03
CA ASN A 86 -19.79 -17.56 0.02
C ASN A 86 -19.47 -16.13 0.51
N SER A 87 -18.88 -15.98 1.68
CA SER A 87 -18.65 -14.67 2.30
C SER A 87 -17.21 -14.17 2.17
N GLN A 88 -16.27 -15.05 1.81
CA GLN A 88 -14.84 -14.71 1.74
C GLN A 88 -14.20 -15.24 0.45
N SER A 89 -13.17 -14.52 -0.03
CA SER A 89 -12.38 -14.95 -1.17
C SER A 89 -11.43 -16.10 -0.80
N GLU A 90 -10.96 -16.81 -1.82
CA GLU A 90 -9.72 -17.58 -1.74
C GLU A 90 -8.54 -16.62 -1.47
N PRO A 91 -7.43 -17.14 -0.92
CA PRO A 91 -6.21 -16.36 -0.82
C PRO A 91 -5.83 -15.77 -2.17
N THR A 92 -5.76 -14.45 -2.23
CA THR A 92 -5.52 -13.67 -3.47
C THR A 92 -4.39 -12.70 -3.23
N THR A 93 -3.49 -12.57 -4.21
CA THR A 93 -2.36 -11.64 -4.10
C THR A 93 -2.86 -10.20 -3.99
N VAL A 94 -2.43 -9.52 -2.95
CA VAL A 94 -2.73 -8.11 -2.70
C VAL A 94 -1.97 -7.25 -3.70
N PRO A 95 -2.64 -6.37 -4.47
CA PRO A 95 -1.98 -5.56 -5.49
C PRO A 95 -1.13 -4.43 -4.90
N ALA A 96 -0.21 -3.91 -5.70
CA ALA A 96 0.42 -2.62 -5.43
C ALA A 96 -0.63 -1.50 -5.50
N SER A 97 -0.31 -0.32 -4.93
CA SER A 97 -1.21 0.83 -5.03
C SER A 97 -1.16 1.44 -6.43
N PRO A 98 -2.31 1.65 -7.07
CA PRO A 98 -2.41 2.46 -8.28
C PRO A 98 -2.39 3.97 -7.99
N TYR A 99 -2.32 4.34 -6.71
CA TYR A 99 -2.38 5.72 -6.26
C TYR A 99 -1.04 6.24 -5.79
N THR A 100 -0.86 7.55 -5.88
CA THR A 100 0.22 8.32 -5.28
C THR A 100 -0.35 9.40 -4.37
N ARG A 101 0.45 9.88 -3.40
CA ARG A 101 0.09 11.00 -2.53
C ARG A 101 1.35 11.84 -2.29
N LYS A 102 1.20 13.16 -2.47
CA LYS A 102 2.32 14.10 -2.32
C LYS A 102 2.93 13.99 -0.91
N ASN A 103 4.25 13.94 -0.83
CA ASN A 103 5.05 13.87 0.41
C ASN A 103 4.71 12.66 1.30
N MET A 104 4.16 11.61 0.71
CA MET A 104 3.78 10.39 1.43
C MET A 104 4.14 9.14 0.62
N SER A 105 4.50 8.07 1.31
CA SER A 105 4.69 6.75 0.72
C SER A 105 3.52 5.84 1.07
N PHE A 106 3.13 5.02 0.13
CA PHE A 106 2.17 3.95 0.37
C PHE A 106 2.79 2.89 1.28
N CYS A 107 2.11 2.54 2.38
CA CYS A 107 2.59 1.58 3.35
C CYS A 107 1.74 0.30 3.44
N GLY A 108 0.67 0.21 2.66
CA GLY A 108 -0.20 -0.96 2.60
C GLY A 108 -1.67 -0.60 2.50
N TRP A 109 -2.51 -1.60 2.59
CA TRP A 109 -3.96 -1.48 2.51
C TRP A 109 -4.63 -1.76 3.84
N SER A 110 -5.73 -1.08 4.13
CA SER A 110 -6.63 -1.41 5.23
C SER A 110 -8.03 -1.73 4.69
N ILE A 111 -8.71 -2.69 5.31
CA ILE A 111 -10.09 -3.05 4.96
C ILE A 111 -11.11 -2.09 5.59
N ASP A 112 -10.68 -1.39 6.62
CA ASP A 112 -11.49 -0.47 7.38
C ASP A 112 -10.74 0.83 7.53
N SER A 113 -10.71 1.83 7.11
CA SER A 113 -9.98 3.12 7.25
C SER A 113 -9.20 3.31 8.58
N LEU A 114 -8.77 2.23 9.22
CA LEU A 114 -8.01 2.28 10.48
C LEU A 114 -6.56 2.76 10.27
N SER A 115 -5.88 3.04 11.37
CA SER A 115 -4.55 3.67 11.38
C SER A 115 -3.39 2.76 11.00
N THR A 116 -3.61 1.45 10.85
CA THR A 116 -2.56 0.47 10.52
C THR A 116 -2.92 -0.35 9.28
N PRO A 117 -1.97 -0.59 8.35
CA PRO A 117 -2.24 -1.45 7.22
C PRO A 117 -2.46 -2.90 7.66
N SER A 118 -3.54 -3.50 7.14
CA SER A 118 -3.88 -4.91 7.36
C SER A 118 -3.24 -5.83 6.33
N TYR A 119 -2.91 -5.31 5.15
CA TYR A 119 -2.35 -6.05 4.03
C TYR A 119 -1.21 -5.27 3.37
N LYS A 120 -0.16 -5.98 2.99
CA LYS A 120 0.94 -5.41 2.19
C LYS A 120 0.88 -5.93 0.74
N PRO A 121 1.35 -5.15 -0.23
CA PRO A 121 1.48 -5.61 -1.61
C PRO A 121 2.30 -6.88 -1.71
N GLY A 122 1.82 -7.84 -2.51
CA GLY A 122 2.46 -9.13 -2.71
C GLY A 122 2.11 -10.19 -1.67
N GLU A 123 1.51 -9.84 -0.53
CA GLU A 123 0.99 -10.81 0.42
C GLU A 123 -0.29 -11.48 -0.10
N MET A 124 -0.61 -12.64 0.46
CA MET A 124 -1.88 -13.31 0.20
C MET A 124 -2.93 -12.83 1.20
N GLY A 125 -4.03 -12.27 0.70
CA GLY A 125 -5.15 -11.81 1.51
C GLY A 125 -6.43 -12.59 1.26
N VAL A 126 -7.28 -12.69 2.26
CA VAL A 126 -8.65 -13.23 2.17
C VAL A 126 -9.62 -12.08 2.42
N PHE A 127 -10.55 -11.87 1.50
CA PHE A 127 -11.40 -10.69 1.49
C PHE A 127 -12.87 -11.07 1.60
N PRO A 128 -13.68 -10.39 2.42
CA PRO A 128 -15.13 -10.55 2.41
C PRO A 128 -15.73 -10.07 1.09
N ALA A 129 -16.91 -10.59 0.76
CA ALA A 129 -17.65 -10.17 -0.43
C ALA A 129 -17.95 -8.67 -0.37
N GLY A 130 -17.64 -7.96 -1.47
CA GLY A 130 -17.81 -6.51 -1.57
C GLY A 130 -16.81 -5.68 -0.76
N ALA A 131 -15.70 -6.29 -0.34
CA ALA A 131 -14.65 -5.57 0.38
C ALA A 131 -14.09 -4.41 -0.43
N THR A 132 -13.72 -3.37 0.29
CA THR A 132 -12.98 -2.22 -0.22
C THR A 132 -11.72 -2.05 0.60
N LEU A 133 -10.59 -1.91 -0.08
CA LEU A 133 -9.30 -1.66 0.54
C LEU A 133 -8.95 -0.17 0.43
N TYR A 134 -8.59 0.43 1.53
CA TYR A 134 -8.18 1.83 1.62
C TYR A 134 -6.66 1.93 1.64
N ALA A 135 -6.11 2.74 0.75
CA ALA A 135 -4.67 3.00 0.72
C ALA A 135 -4.22 3.67 2.03
N MET A 136 -3.18 3.13 2.62
CA MET A 136 -2.57 3.67 3.82
C MET A 136 -1.26 4.38 3.47
N TRP A 137 -1.06 5.53 4.08
CA TRP A 137 0.03 6.45 3.75
C TRP A 137 0.86 6.78 4.98
N VAL A 138 2.17 6.84 4.81
CA VAL A 138 3.11 7.35 5.79
C VAL A 138 3.79 8.60 5.23
N THR A 139 3.87 9.63 6.05
CA THR A 139 4.57 10.87 5.68
C THR A 139 6.06 10.57 5.49
N THR A 140 6.61 11.04 4.38
CA THR A 140 8.03 10.86 4.03
C THR A 140 8.82 12.14 4.05
N GLU A 141 8.15 13.28 4.14
CA GLU A 141 8.77 14.61 4.15
C GLU A 141 8.19 15.43 5.29
N TYR A 142 9.06 16.03 6.08
CA TYR A 142 8.74 16.86 7.23
C TYR A 142 9.44 18.20 7.11
N ASP A 143 8.67 19.26 7.00
CA ASP A 143 9.17 20.62 6.95
C ASP A 143 9.18 21.26 8.35
N PHE A 144 10.27 21.91 8.69
CA PHE A 144 10.43 22.60 9.95
C PHE A 144 10.71 24.10 9.69
N PRO A 145 9.68 24.93 9.56
CA PRO A 145 9.87 26.37 9.40
C PRO A 145 10.42 27.02 10.68
N TYR A 146 10.95 28.24 10.54
CA TYR A 146 11.36 29.02 11.68
C TYR A 146 10.20 29.31 12.64
N THR A 147 10.36 28.99 13.92
CA THR A 147 9.34 29.17 14.95
C THR A 147 9.79 30.07 16.11
N GLY A 148 11.04 30.57 16.08
CA GLY A 148 11.65 31.29 17.17
C GLY A 148 12.18 30.40 18.30
N SER A 149 11.95 29.10 18.25
CA SER A 149 12.40 28.09 19.21
C SER A 149 12.76 26.81 18.50
N TYR A 150 13.26 25.82 19.24
CA TYR A 150 13.45 24.48 18.68
C TYR A 150 12.12 23.76 18.46
N VAL A 151 12.12 22.86 17.50
CA VAL A 151 11.06 21.88 17.29
C VAL A 151 11.59 20.50 17.66
N GLN A 152 10.88 19.78 18.51
CA GLN A 152 11.18 18.39 18.81
C GLN A 152 10.48 17.50 17.80
N PHE A 153 11.23 16.63 17.13
CA PHE A 153 10.71 15.65 16.19
C PHE A 153 11.06 14.24 16.65
N THR A 154 10.06 13.40 16.81
CA THR A 154 10.24 11.98 17.13
C THR A 154 10.22 11.15 15.85
N ILE A 155 11.25 10.36 15.64
CA ILE A 155 11.41 9.50 14.46
C ILE A 155 10.29 8.46 14.43
N PRO A 156 9.44 8.43 13.37
CA PRO A 156 8.26 7.57 13.34
C PRO A 156 8.58 6.10 13.03
N GLN A 157 9.70 5.80 12.40
CA GLN A 157 10.09 4.44 12.01
C GLN A 157 11.61 4.30 11.82
N ASP A 158 12.13 3.08 11.88
CA ASP A 158 13.53 2.79 11.54
C ASP A 158 13.79 3.09 10.06
N GLY A 159 14.90 3.75 9.76
CA GLY A 159 15.25 4.03 8.37
C GLY A 159 16.50 4.89 8.21
N ILE A 160 16.83 5.17 6.95
CA ILE A 160 17.81 6.19 6.58
C ILE A 160 17.05 7.47 6.28
N TYR A 161 17.32 8.51 7.04
CA TYR A 161 16.71 9.83 6.90
C TYR A 161 17.66 10.76 6.17
N GLU A 162 17.11 11.48 5.22
CA GLU A 162 17.76 12.59 4.55
C GLU A 162 17.45 13.86 5.34
N PHE A 163 18.49 14.60 5.70
CA PHE A 163 18.40 15.92 6.32
C PHE A 163 18.87 16.94 5.34
N GLU A 164 18.03 17.91 5.07
CA GLU A 164 18.32 19.01 4.15
C GLU A 164 18.03 20.33 4.85
N VAL A 165 19.00 21.22 4.82
CA VAL A 165 18.92 22.50 5.54
C VAL A 165 19.34 23.65 4.62
N TRP A 166 18.61 24.74 4.73
CA TRP A 166 18.89 25.99 4.04
C TRP A 166 19.17 27.09 5.06
N GLY A 167 20.29 27.77 4.91
CA GLY A 167 20.60 28.95 5.70
C GLY A 167 19.63 30.09 5.42
N GLY A 168 19.39 30.94 6.39
CA GLY A 168 18.67 32.19 6.17
C GLY A 168 19.46 33.12 5.23
N SER A 169 18.75 33.93 4.44
CA SER A 169 19.37 35.02 3.69
C SER A 169 19.84 36.13 4.61
N GLY A 170 20.92 36.79 4.26
CA GLY A 170 21.36 38.03 4.92
C GLY A 170 20.32 39.14 4.81
N GLY A 171 20.37 40.12 5.70
CA GLY A 171 19.49 41.30 5.66
C GLY A 171 19.86 42.22 4.53
N SER A 172 18.84 42.81 3.87
CA SER A 172 19.05 43.87 2.90
C SER A 172 19.26 45.22 3.60
N ALA A 173 20.23 45.99 3.16
CA ALA A 173 20.48 47.34 3.66
C ALA A 173 20.11 48.39 2.63
N LYS A 174 19.52 49.49 3.08
CA LYS A 174 19.20 50.63 2.21
C LYS A 174 19.93 51.90 2.74
N VAL A 175 20.76 52.49 1.88
CA VAL A 175 21.41 53.75 2.15
C VAL A 175 21.02 54.69 1.02
N ASP A 176 20.29 55.75 1.32
CA ASP A 176 19.68 56.68 0.36
C ASP A 176 18.82 55.98 -0.71
N SER A 177 19.21 56.03 -1.96
CA SER A 177 18.56 55.33 -3.08
C SER A 177 19.20 53.99 -3.43
N LEU A 178 20.27 53.60 -2.78
CA LEU A 178 20.97 52.34 -3.00
C LEU A 178 20.42 51.27 -2.06
N VAL A 179 20.00 50.15 -2.68
CA VAL A 179 19.61 48.94 -1.98
C VAL A 179 20.68 47.88 -2.20
N ALA A 180 21.32 47.45 -1.12
CA ALA A 180 22.18 46.29 -1.11
C ALA A 180 21.37 45.09 -0.61
N GLU A 181 21.17 44.09 -1.45
CA GLU A 181 20.49 42.88 -1.07
C GLU A 181 21.42 41.95 -0.28
N GLY A 182 20.89 41.30 0.73
CA GLY A 182 21.63 40.30 1.53
C GLY A 182 22.00 39.08 0.69
N GLY A 183 23.12 38.44 1.05
CA GLY A 183 23.56 37.20 0.43
C GLY A 183 22.56 36.09 0.65
N LEU A 184 22.52 35.13 -0.27
CA LEU A 184 21.72 33.91 -0.12
C LEU A 184 22.34 33.00 0.98
N GLY A 185 21.49 32.30 1.73
CA GLY A 185 21.91 31.30 2.67
C GLY A 185 22.54 30.08 2.00
N GLY A 186 23.43 29.42 2.73
CA GLY A 186 24.02 28.16 2.29
C GLY A 186 23.01 27.01 2.32
N HIS A 187 23.30 25.96 1.59
CA HIS A 187 22.51 24.74 1.54
C HIS A 187 23.40 23.55 1.93
N SER A 188 22.88 22.63 2.74
CA SER A 188 23.56 21.40 3.09
C SER A 188 22.60 20.22 3.15
N LYS A 189 23.10 19.06 2.76
CA LYS A 189 22.34 17.81 2.71
C LYS A 189 23.16 16.64 3.26
N GLY A 190 22.53 15.78 4.03
CA GLY A 190 23.17 14.61 4.61
C GLY A 190 22.21 13.50 4.94
N TYR A 191 22.74 12.33 5.22
CA TYR A 191 21.98 11.12 5.53
C TYR A 191 22.39 10.55 6.88
N LYS A 192 21.41 10.08 7.65
CA LYS A 192 21.65 9.41 8.92
C LYS A 192 20.67 8.25 9.10
N LYS A 193 21.21 7.11 9.57
CA LYS A 193 20.37 6.00 10.02
C LYS A 193 19.78 6.36 11.39
N MET A 194 18.46 6.32 11.49
CA MET A 194 17.70 6.63 12.70
C MET A 194 16.85 5.44 13.09
N LYS A 195 16.54 5.32 14.37
CA LYS A 195 15.60 4.34 14.91
C LYS A 195 14.28 4.99 15.26
N LYS A 196 13.23 4.21 15.20
CA LYS A 196 11.91 4.60 15.72
C LYS A 196 12.06 5.10 17.16
N ASP A 197 11.29 6.15 17.49
CA ASP A 197 11.23 6.80 18.79
C ASP A 197 12.50 7.57 19.19
N GLU A 198 13.57 7.62 18.36
CA GLU A 198 14.66 8.59 18.56
C GLU A 198 14.12 10.01 18.42
N VAL A 199 14.66 10.92 19.23
CA VAL A 199 14.25 12.34 19.23
C VAL A 199 15.33 13.20 18.58
N VAL A 200 14.89 14.04 17.65
CA VAL A 200 15.72 15.08 16.99
C VAL A 200 15.20 16.45 17.37
N TYR A 201 16.12 17.34 17.72
CA TYR A 201 15.80 18.75 17.97
C TYR A 201 16.25 19.57 16.78
N VAL A 202 15.32 20.27 16.16
CA VAL A 202 15.56 21.13 14.99
C VAL A 202 15.55 22.58 15.43
N TYR A 203 16.67 23.27 15.20
CA TYR A 203 16.84 24.69 15.48
C TYR A 203 16.99 25.43 14.15
N ASN A 204 16.01 26.23 13.79
CA ASN A 204 16.07 27.05 12.60
C ASN A 204 16.54 28.47 12.92
N GLY A 205 17.43 29.00 12.12
CA GLY A 205 17.82 30.40 12.16
C GLY A 205 16.70 31.32 11.67
N GLY A 206 16.50 32.43 12.31
CA GLY A 206 15.62 33.51 11.82
C GLY A 206 16.35 34.36 10.80
N ALA A 207 15.64 34.80 9.75
CA ALA A 207 16.19 35.73 8.78
C ALA A 207 16.54 37.06 9.43
N ALA A 208 17.63 37.72 8.93
CA ALA A 208 17.94 39.08 9.31
C ALA A 208 16.91 40.04 8.72
N ASN A 209 16.61 41.13 9.44
CA ASN A 209 15.67 42.14 9.00
C ASN A 209 16.36 43.54 9.02
N GLY A 210 16.65 44.07 7.85
CA GLY A 210 17.38 45.32 7.73
C GLY A 210 18.76 45.23 8.36
N THR A 211 19.05 46.09 9.32
CA THR A 211 20.33 46.11 10.07
C THR A 211 20.30 45.20 11.32
N SER A 212 19.19 44.56 11.60
CA SER A 212 19.10 43.66 12.74
C SER A 212 19.58 42.26 12.35
N PRO A 213 20.53 41.66 13.11
CA PRO A 213 21.02 40.31 12.81
C PRO A 213 19.90 39.28 12.94
N GLY A 214 20.02 38.20 12.19
CA GLY A 214 19.17 37.02 12.36
C GLY A 214 19.40 36.34 13.73
N THR A 215 18.50 35.47 14.09
CA THR A 215 18.59 34.67 15.33
C THR A 215 19.09 33.26 15.03
N ASN A 216 19.68 32.60 16.03
CA ASN A 216 20.18 31.21 15.92
C ASN A 216 21.12 30.97 14.72
N GLY A 217 22.06 31.90 14.46
CA GLY A 217 23.02 31.76 13.37
C GLY A 217 22.46 32.11 11.98
N GLY A 218 21.29 32.70 11.89
CA GLY A 218 20.81 33.36 10.68
C GLY A 218 21.70 34.59 10.36
N GLY A 219 22.12 34.73 9.10
CA GLY A 219 22.98 35.80 8.63
C GLY A 219 22.29 37.16 8.55
#